data_f9401c202e869960cfda3697a4ae1958
#
_entry.id   f9401c202e869960cfda3697a4ae1958
#
_cell.length_a   1.000
_cell.length_b   1.000
_cell.length_c   1.000
_cell.angle_alpha   90.00
_cell.angle_beta   90.00
_cell.angle_gamma   90.00
#
_symmetry.space_group_name_H-M   'P 1'
#
loop_
_entity.id
_entity.type
_entity.pdbx_description
1 polymer ?
#
loop_
_entity_poly.entity_id
_entity_poly.type
_entity_poly.pdbx_seq_one_letter_code
_entity_poly.pdbx_strand_id
1 'polypeptide(L)'
;MSPNSGLPTNASGSSNGNSSSNGSSNNDGCITGKAQTSQLAQLRLMQIVSQGSPTGAFSYSQGLEWAVETGWIYDIHTFESWVREQLQGMLAQQELPLMLRFYRAFEACVSEARALDPIALDQRALELSSPEQSSFEKSSPEPDALAPAAVETNAVQTSAVELGALQRRSAQTYASETEGSKRVAQLEATVLSFRETSELRDEERKRGQAMVRLVTQLNSKIKFAGGGRGDSCDCQLSVFTEYCVVEGIDVLQAMHGYAFAWLENQVMAGIKLVPLGQTSGQQVLYRLAEKIDQCVVNAQSVSDDDIGYSSPALAMASSQHETQYSRLFRS
;
A
#
# COMPACT_ATOMS: atom_id res chain seq x y z
N MET A 1 -68.18 8.56 -0.60
CA MET A 1 -68.48 9.95 -0.24
C MET A 1 -67.19 10.72 -0.19
N SER A 2 -66.82 11.34 -1.29
CA SER A 2 -65.99 12.57 -1.35
C SER A 2 -66.95 13.75 -1.11
N PRO A 3 -66.49 15.00 -0.84
CA PRO A 3 -65.42 15.70 -1.58
C PRO A 3 -64.61 16.78 -0.85
N ASN A 4 -63.63 17.27 -1.57
CA ASN A 4 -63.28 18.66 -1.91
C ASN A 4 -62.29 19.41 -1.00
N SER A 5 -61.22 19.78 -1.60
CA SER A 5 -60.80 21.00 -2.34
C SER A 5 -60.04 22.05 -1.52
N GLY A 6 -58.92 22.53 -2.09
CA GLY A 6 -58.48 23.87 -1.89
C GLY A 6 -56.95 24.13 -1.96
N LEU A 7 -56.44 24.36 -3.15
CA LEU A 7 -55.29 25.27 -3.39
C LEU A 7 -55.76 26.72 -3.38
N PRO A 8 -54.92 27.69 -3.03
CA PRO A 8 -54.38 28.61 -4.06
C PRO A 8 -52.91 29.05 -3.88
N THR A 9 -52.23 29.10 -4.93
CA THR A 9 -51.50 30.08 -5.77
C THR A 9 -50.99 31.39 -5.12
N ASN A 10 -49.67 31.66 -5.48
CA ASN A 10 -48.96 32.90 -5.86
C ASN A 10 -48.69 34.01 -4.83
N ALA A 11 -47.41 34.43 -4.71
CA ALA A 11 -46.81 35.55 -5.40
C ALA A 11 -45.42 35.93 -4.89
N SER A 12 -44.49 36.04 -5.82
CA SER A 12 -43.36 36.98 -6.00
C SER A 12 -42.97 37.96 -4.89
N GLY A 13 -41.65 38.11 -4.69
CA GLY A 13 -41.03 39.23 -3.96
C GLY A 13 -39.50 39.15 -3.92
N SER A 14 -38.87 39.83 -4.85
CA SER A 14 -37.43 40.13 -4.95
C SER A 14 -37.03 41.16 -3.90
N SER A 15 -35.88 40.99 -3.21
CA SER A 15 -35.03 42.15 -2.85
C SER A 15 -33.62 41.71 -2.40
N ASN A 16 -32.64 42.36 -2.99
CA ASN A 16 -31.21 42.39 -2.68
C ASN A 16 -30.91 42.81 -1.23
N GLY A 17 -29.87 42.23 -0.67
CA GLY A 17 -29.27 42.70 0.59
C GLY A 17 -27.86 42.15 0.76
N ASN A 18 -26.87 42.93 0.34
CA ASN A 18 -25.44 42.75 0.51
C ASN A 18 -25.06 43.07 1.96
N SER A 19 -24.42 42.15 2.68
CA SER A 19 -23.63 42.50 3.88
C SER A 19 -22.54 41.49 4.13
N SER A 20 -21.33 41.97 3.99
CA SER A 20 -20.05 41.37 4.37
C SER A 20 -19.98 41.12 5.86
N SER A 21 -19.58 39.90 6.26
CA SER A 21 -19.00 39.68 7.56
C SER A 21 -17.87 38.67 7.49
N ASN A 22 -16.67 39.10 7.83
CA ASN A 22 -15.47 38.31 8.07
C ASN A 22 -15.74 37.25 9.12
N GLY A 23 -15.56 35.98 8.76
CA GLY A 23 -15.55 34.83 9.66
C GLY A 23 -14.29 34.06 9.46
N SER A 24 -13.48 34.03 10.49
CA SER A 24 -12.27 33.25 10.67
C SER A 24 -12.47 31.79 10.24
N SER A 25 -11.80 31.35 9.19
CA SER A 25 -11.81 29.97 8.74
C SER A 25 -10.81 29.15 9.54
N ASN A 26 -11.32 28.30 10.40
CA ASN A 26 -10.57 27.15 10.90
C ASN A 26 -10.25 26.24 9.74
N ASN A 27 -8.97 26.09 9.45
CA ASN A 27 -8.44 25.19 8.45
C ASN A 27 -8.48 23.76 9.01
N ASP A 28 -9.65 23.13 8.99
CA ASP A 28 -9.72 21.67 9.10
C ASP A 28 -9.20 21.08 7.78
N GLY A 29 -7.97 20.58 7.85
CA GLY A 29 -7.23 20.04 6.71
C GLY A 29 -7.86 18.76 6.15
N CYS A 30 -8.95 18.90 5.44
CA CYS A 30 -9.40 17.87 4.51
C CYS A 30 -8.35 17.72 3.41
N ILE A 31 -7.69 16.57 3.35
CA ILE A 31 -6.71 16.23 2.32
C ILE A 31 -7.49 16.03 1.01
N THR A 32 -7.68 17.10 0.26
CA THR A 32 -8.09 17.01 -1.13
C THR A 32 -6.89 16.51 -1.93
N GLY A 33 -6.95 15.26 -2.40
CA GLY A 33 -5.93 14.62 -3.24
C GLY A 33 -5.55 15.53 -4.42
N LYS A 34 -4.36 16.10 -4.37
CA LYS A 34 -3.91 17.13 -5.33
C LYS A 34 -3.01 16.61 -6.43
N ALA A 35 -2.79 15.31 -6.56
CA ALA A 35 -2.10 14.74 -7.71
C ALA A 35 -2.92 13.58 -8.27
N GLN A 36 -3.50 13.75 -9.43
CA GLN A 36 -4.12 12.66 -10.16
C GLN A 36 -3.02 11.62 -10.45
N THR A 37 -3.13 10.43 -9.86
CA THR A 37 -2.19 9.33 -10.10
C THR A 37 -2.03 9.09 -11.59
N SER A 38 -0.80 9.02 -12.07
CA SER A 38 -0.54 8.76 -13.49
C SER A 38 -1.10 7.38 -13.90
N GLN A 39 -1.44 7.20 -15.17
CA GLN A 39 -1.91 5.91 -15.68
C GLN A 39 -0.89 4.79 -15.41
N LEU A 40 0.39 5.09 -15.52
CA LEU A 40 1.46 4.14 -15.22
C LEU A 40 1.47 3.75 -13.73
N ALA A 41 1.32 4.70 -12.82
CA ALA A 41 1.25 4.42 -11.39
C ALA A 41 0.03 3.56 -11.03
N GLN A 42 -1.11 3.76 -11.70
CA GLN A 42 -2.29 2.89 -11.55
C GLN A 42 -2.00 1.45 -12.00
N LEU A 43 -1.33 1.27 -13.16
CA LEU A 43 -0.94 -0.05 -13.62
C LEU A 43 0.05 -0.74 -12.67
N ARG A 44 0.98 0.01 -12.08
CA ARG A 44 1.91 -0.48 -11.07
C ARG A 44 1.21 -0.87 -9.77
N LEU A 45 0.20 -0.09 -9.36
CA LEU A 45 -0.65 -0.47 -8.22
C LEU A 45 -1.36 -1.79 -8.52
N MET A 46 -2.03 -1.91 -9.67
CA MET A 46 -2.70 -3.15 -10.08
C MET A 46 -1.74 -4.35 -10.11
N GLN A 47 -0.50 -4.15 -10.57
CA GLN A 47 0.51 -5.20 -10.59
C GLN A 47 0.88 -5.67 -9.18
N ILE A 48 1.17 -4.74 -8.26
CA ILE A 48 1.67 -5.10 -6.91
C ILE A 48 0.58 -5.69 -6.02
N VAL A 49 -0.69 -5.30 -6.20
CA VAL A 49 -1.83 -5.83 -5.44
C VAL A 49 -2.39 -7.13 -6.03
N SER A 50 -1.96 -7.51 -7.24
CA SER A 50 -2.45 -8.72 -7.91
C SER A 50 -2.11 -9.98 -7.13
N GLN A 51 -3.01 -10.96 -7.16
CA GLN A 51 -2.78 -12.32 -6.66
C GLN A 51 -1.58 -13.02 -7.32
N GLY A 52 -1.21 -12.61 -8.53
CA GLY A 52 -0.01 -13.09 -9.24
C GLY A 52 1.30 -12.53 -8.69
N SER A 53 1.28 -11.52 -7.82
CA SER A 53 2.49 -10.97 -7.22
C SER A 53 3.11 -11.96 -6.23
N PRO A 54 4.41 -12.28 -6.35
CA PRO A 54 5.06 -13.31 -5.52
C PRO A 54 5.38 -12.82 -4.10
N THR A 55 4.42 -12.16 -3.44
CA THR A 55 4.51 -11.71 -2.05
C THR A 55 4.14 -12.80 -1.04
N GLY A 56 3.61 -13.92 -1.52
CA GLY A 56 3.25 -15.07 -0.70
C GLY A 56 1.92 -14.91 0.05
N ALA A 57 1.13 -13.89 -0.21
CA ALA A 57 -0.15 -13.62 0.47
C ALA A 57 -1.10 -14.83 0.47
N PHE A 58 -1.14 -15.58 -0.63
CA PHE A 58 -2.00 -16.78 -0.79
C PHE A 58 -1.70 -17.92 0.18
N SER A 59 -0.60 -17.84 0.93
CA SER A 59 -0.19 -18.87 1.90
C SER A 59 -0.70 -18.61 3.32
N TYR A 60 -1.44 -17.54 3.54
CA TYR A 60 -1.88 -17.08 4.85
C TYR A 60 -3.39 -16.95 4.90
N SER A 61 -4.01 -17.52 5.92
CA SER A 61 -5.46 -17.49 6.15
C SER A 61 -5.87 -16.55 7.29
N GLN A 62 -4.88 -16.12 8.10
CA GLN A 62 -5.10 -15.26 9.27
C GLN A 62 -6.14 -15.84 10.24
N GLY A 63 -5.95 -17.12 10.62
CA GLY A 63 -6.84 -17.83 11.53
C GLY A 63 -8.14 -18.37 10.92
N LEU A 64 -8.45 -18.04 9.66
CA LEU A 64 -9.65 -18.52 8.99
C LEU A 64 -9.69 -20.05 8.92
N GLU A 65 -8.55 -20.72 8.68
CA GLU A 65 -8.47 -22.19 8.61
C GLU A 65 -8.94 -22.85 9.89
N TRP A 66 -8.44 -22.38 11.03
CA TRP A 66 -8.87 -22.90 12.33
C TRP A 66 -10.34 -22.62 12.61
N ALA A 67 -10.83 -21.43 12.28
CA ALA A 67 -12.23 -21.04 12.47
C ALA A 67 -13.19 -21.92 11.64
N VAL A 68 -12.76 -22.36 10.45
CA VAL A 68 -13.51 -23.31 9.62
C VAL A 68 -13.47 -24.72 10.23
N GLU A 69 -12.28 -25.21 10.63
CA GLU A 69 -12.13 -26.56 11.17
C GLU A 69 -12.94 -26.77 12.46
N THR A 70 -13.03 -25.74 13.30
CA THR A 70 -13.81 -25.79 14.54
C THR A 70 -15.29 -25.48 14.37
N GLY A 71 -15.74 -25.20 13.14
CA GLY A 71 -17.15 -24.98 12.83
C GLY A 71 -17.66 -23.57 13.18
N TRP A 72 -16.76 -22.61 13.45
CA TRP A 72 -17.20 -21.20 13.57
C TRP A 72 -17.66 -20.64 12.23
N ILE A 73 -17.01 -21.12 11.17
CA ILE A 73 -17.33 -20.76 9.79
C ILE A 73 -17.64 -22.04 9.02
N TYR A 74 -18.89 -22.18 8.59
CA TYR A 74 -19.38 -23.40 7.95
C TYR A 74 -20.19 -23.16 6.67
N ASP A 75 -20.55 -21.89 6.41
CA ASP A 75 -21.29 -21.48 5.21
C ASP A 75 -20.88 -20.09 4.72
N ILE A 76 -21.50 -19.66 3.61
CA ILE A 76 -21.23 -18.36 2.99
C ILE A 76 -21.56 -17.18 3.90
N HIS A 77 -22.58 -17.29 4.76
CA HIS A 77 -23.06 -16.20 5.61
C HIS A 77 -22.10 -15.97 6.78
N THR A 78 -21.68 -17.05 7.44
CA THR A 78 -20.70 -17.01 8.52
C THR A 78 -19.34 -16.56 8.01
N PHE A 79 -18.93 -17.01 6.81
CA PHE A 79 -17.72 -16.56 6.15
C PHE A 79 -17.77 -15.06 5.82
N GLU A 80 -18.84 -14.61 5.17
CA GLU A 80 -18.98 -13.18 4.81
C GLU A 80 -19.01 -12.30 6.06
N SER A 81 -19.65 -12.75 7.16
CA SER A 81 -19.65 -12.03 8.44
C SER A 81 -18.26 -11.92 9.04
N TRP A 82 -17.47 -12.99 9.02
CA TRP A 82 -16.09 -13.02 9.50
C TRP A 82 -15.21 -12.04 8.75
N VAL A 83 -15.25 -12.06 7.41
CA VAL A 83 -14.44 -11.17 6.58
C VAL A 83 -14.88 -9.70 6.73
N ARG A 84 -16.20 -9.46 6.82
CA ARG A 84 -16.75 -8.11 7.01
C ARG A 84 -16.29 -7.49 8.32
N GLU A 85 -16.32 -8.24 9.41
CA GLU A 85 -15.86 -7.75 10.74
C GLU A 85 -14.41 -7.30 10.69
N GLN A 86 -13.51 -8.10 10.07
CA GLN A 86 -12.11 -7.74 9.97
C GLN A 86 -11.87 -6.57 9.02
N LEU A 87 -12.60 -6.48 7.92
CA LEU A 87 -12.54 -5.35 6.98
C LEU A 87 -12.94 -4.04 7.67
N GLN A 88 -14.04 -4.03 8.40
CA GLN A 88 -14.57 -2.84 9.06
C GLN A 88 -13.89 -2.52 10.40
N GLY A 89 -13.31 -3.51 11.04
CA GLY A 89 -12.55 -3.38 12.29
C GLY A 89 -11.05 -3.22 12.02
N MET A 90 -10.35 -4.34 11.87
CA MET A 90 -8.88 -4.37 11.77
C MET A 90 -8.36 -3.47 10.64
N LEU A 91 -8.88 -3.59 9.41
CA LEU A 91 -8.41 -2.74 8.31
C LEU A 91 -8.78 -1.27 8.54
N ALA A 92 -10.06 -0.98 8.77
CA ALA A 92 -10.55 0.40 8.82
C ALA A 92 -10.06 1.21 10.04
N GLN A 93 -9.79 0.54 11.18
CA GLN A 93 -9.42 1.21 12.43
C GLN A 93 -7.95 1.03 12.82
N GLN A 94 -7.21 0.17 12.14
CA GLN A 94 -5.82 -0.13 12.48
C GLN A 94 -4.90 -0.02 11.26
N GLU A 95 -5.05 -0.87 10.24
CA GLU A 95 -4.08 -0.94 9.14
C GLU A 95 -4.12 0.27 8.22
N LEU A 96 -5.30 0.67 7.75
CA LEU A 96 -5.44 1.82 6.87
C LEU A 96 -5.07 3.15 7.56
N PRO A 97 -5.42 3.41 8.85
CA PRO A 97 -4.90 4.56 9.57
C PRO A 97 -3.38 4.55 9.68
N LEU A 98 -2.75 3.40 9.99
CA LEU A 98 -1.29 3.28 10.03
C LEU A 98 -0.66 3.52 8.66
N MET A 99 -1.27 2.98 7.58
CA MET A 99 -0.81 3.22 6.22
C MET A 99 -0.78 4.72 5.88
N LEU A 100 -1.80 5.48 6.28
CA LEU A 100 -1.84 6.93 6.10
C LEU A 100 -0.68 7.64 6.83
N ARG A 101 -0.31 7.16 8.04
CA ARG A 101 0.84 7.70 8.82
C ARG A 101 2.17 7.33 8.16
N PHE A 102 2.31 6.10 7.71
CA PHE A 102 3.48 5.68 6.92
C PHE A 102 3.65 6.54 5.67
N TYR A 103 2.57 6.75 4.92
CA TYR A 103 2.61 7.52 3.69
C TYR A 103 3.15 8.94 3.95
N ARG A 104 2.64 9.63 4.97
CA ARG A 104 3.13 10.94 5.38
C ARG A 104 4.59 10.93 5.85
N ALA A 105 4.99 9.90 6.59
CA ALA A 105 6.37 9.76 7.05
C ALA A 105 7.34 9.54 5.86
N PHE A 106 6.96 8.73 4.88
CA PHE A 106 7.77 8.53 3.67
C PHE A 106 7.81 9.77 2.78
N GLU A 107 6.71 10.52 2.64
CA GLU A 107 6.73 11.83 1.95
C GLU A 107 7.70 12.81 2.63
N ALA A 108 7.72 12.83 3.96
CA ALA A 108 8.68 13.63 4.72
C ALA A 108 10.12 13.18 4.45
N CYS A 109 10.42 11.88 4.48
CA CYS A 109 11.74 11.34 4.14
C CYS A 109 12.18 11.73 2.73
N VAL A 110 11.28 11.68 1.74
CA VAL A 110 11.58 12.10 0.36
C VAL A 110 11.85 13.61 0.29
N SER A 111 11.09 14.42 1.03
CA SER A 111 11.27 15.87 1.07
C SER A 111 12.58 16.26 1.76
N GLU A 112 12.94 15.61 2.86
CA GLU A 112 14.19 15.80 3.57
C GLU A 112 15.39 15.41 2.68
N ALA A 113 15.32 14.28 1.97
CA ALA A 113 16.36 13.87 1.03
C ALA A 113 16.53 14.87 -0.12
N ARG A 114 15.44 15.46 -0.64
CA ARG A 114 15.48 16.52 -1.67
C ARG A 114 16.12 17.81 -1.17
N ALA A 115 15.89 18.17 0.08
CA ALA A 115 16.47 19.35 0.69
C ALA A 115 18.01 19.23 0.88
N LEU A 116 18.50 18.00 1.09
CA LEU A 116 19.92 17.71 1.28
C LEU A 116 20.72 17.61 -0.03
N ASP A 117 20.10 17.20 -1.12
CA ASP A 117 20.74 17.09 -2.44
C ASP A 117 19.78 17.50 -3.58
N PRO A 118 19.60 18.83 -3.81
CA PRO A 118 18.66 19.34 -4.82
C PRO A 118 19.04 18.95 -6.26
N ILE A 119 20.33 18.75 -6.53
CA ILE A 119 20.85 18.54 -7.90
C ILE A 119 20.70 17.08 -8.34
N ALA A 120 20.91 16.12 -7.45
CA ALA A 120 20.87 14.69 -7.78
C ALA A 120 19.46 14.20 -8.12
N LEU A 121 18.43 14.88 -7.66
CA LEU A 121 17.02 14.50 -7.86
C LEU A 121 16.38 15.12 -9.09
N ASP A 122 16.78 16.33 -9.49
CA ASP A 122 16.33 16.94 -10.74
C ASP A 122 16.87 16.20 -11.97
N GLN A 123 18.11 15.72 -11.90
CA GLN A 123 18.68 14.84 -12.93
C GLN A 123 17.93 13.52 -13.03
N ARG A 124 17.45 12.96 -11.91
CA ARG A 124 16.68 11.72 -11.87
C ARG A 124 15.26 11.86 -12.42
N ALA A 125 14.63 13.01 -12.22
CA ALA A 125 13.34 13.34 -12.82
C ALA A 125 13.43 13.52 -14.35
N LEU A 126 14.52 14.08 -14.83
CA LEU A 126 14.83 14.23 -16.26
C LEU A 126 15.12 12.89 -16.94
N GLU A 127 15.83 11.97 -16.28
CA GLU A 127 16.07 10.61 -16.79
C GLU A 127 14.81 9.77 -16.88
N LEU A 128 13.85 9.96 -15.95
CA LEU A 128 12.56 9.27 -15.95
C LEU A 128 11.56 9.83 -16.98
N SER A 129 11.77 11.07 -17.42
CA SER A 129 10.91 11.75 -18.42
C SER A 129 11.42 11.65 -19.86
N SER A 130 12.63 11.13 -20.09
CA SER A 130 13.17 10.92 -21.42
C SER A 130 12.55 9.67 -22.05
N PRO A 131 11.84 9.77 -23.18
CA PRO A 131 11.39 8.59 -23.91
C PRO A 131 12.62 7.83 -24.42
N GLU A 132 12.77 6.57 -24.04
CA GLU A 132 13.75 5.67 -24.68
C GLU A 132 13.43 5.63 -26.18
N GLN A 133 14.27 6.29 -26.97
CA GLN A 133 14.28 6.07 -28.40
C GLN A 133 14.79 4.65 -28.66
N SER A 134 13.87 3.72 -28.82
CA SER A 134 14.16 2.41 -29.39
C SER A 134 14.62 2.61 -30.85
N SER A 135 15.92 2.70 -31.05
CA SER A 135 16.52 2.58 -32.36
C SER A 135 16.39 1.13 -32.82
N PHE A 136 15.37 0.89 -33.61
CA PHE A 136 15.24 -0.32 -34.44
C PHE A 136 16.24 -0.18 -35.61
N GLU A 137 17.50 -0.54 -35.40
CA GLU A 137 18.45 -0.65 -36.50
C GLU A 137 18.26 -1.98 -37.23
N LYS A 138 17.89 -1.85 -38.54
CA LYS A 138 17.85 -2.92 -39.49
C LYS A 138 19.27 -3.44 -39.74
N SER A 139 19.50 -4.71 -39.46
CA SER A 139 20.69 -5.43 -39.89
C SER A 139 20.65 -5.67 -41.39
N SER A 140 21.72 -5.30 -42.12
CA SER A 140 22.16 -5.89 -43.39
C SER A 140 23.68 -6.02 -43.35
N PRO A 141 24.26 -7.11 -43.88
CA PRO A 141 25.63 -7.49 -43.61
C PRO A 141 26.66 -7.06 -44.68
N GLU A 142 27.93 -7.05 -44.24
CA GLU A 142 29.21 -7.19 -44.91
C GLU A 142 30.02 -5.95 -45.33
N PRO A 143 31.36 -6.13 -45.59
CA PRO A 143 32.41 -6.73 -44.76
C PRO A 143 33.68 -5.87 -44.59
N ASP A 144 34.60 -6.38 -43.75
CA ASP A 144 36.07 -6.15 -43.72
C ASP A 144 36.67 -4.73 -43.71
N ALA A 145 37.34 -4.40 -42.59
CA ALA A 145 38.77 -4.08 -42.56
C ALA A 145 39.23 -3.42 -41.21
N LEU A 146 40.25 -4.01 -40.64
CA LEU A 146 41.33 -3.45 -39.80
C LEU A 146 40.99 -2.60 -38.56
N ALA A 147 41.36 -3.17 -37.42
CA ALA A 147 41.66 -2.44 -36.16
C ALA A 147 42.82 -1.42 -36.37
N PRO A 148 42.83 -0.31 -35.57
CA PRO A 148 43.67 -0.31 -34.38
C PRO A 148 43.17 0.48 -33.17
N ALA A 149 43.78 0.16 -32.02
CA ALA A 149 44.02 0.94 -30.83
C ALA A 149 42.85 1.08 -29.81
N ALA A 150 42.84 0.13 -28.90
CA ALA A 150 42.36 0.29 -27.55
C ALA A 150 43.32 1.21 -26.77
N VAL A 151 42.90 2.43 -26.44
CA VAL A 151 43.38 3.21 -25.27
C VAL A 151 42.35 4.32 -25.01
N GLU A 152 41.94 4.49 -23.73
CA GLU A 152 41.18 5.59 -23.15
C GLU A 152 39.68 5.39 -22.79
N THR A 153 39.25 4.21 -22.36
CA THR A 153 37.91 4.09 -21.75
C THR A 153 37.92 3.74 -20.27
N ASN A 154 39.08 3.52 -19.63
CA ASN A 154 39.09 3.04 -18.25
C ASN A 154 39.02 4.14 -17.17
N ALA A 155 39.36 5.40 -17.45
CA ALA A 155 39.38 6.48 -16.45
C ALA A 155 37.98 7.04 -16.14
N VAL A 156 37.07 7.06 -17.14
CA VAL A 156 35.72 7.61 -16.96
C VAL A 156 34.79 6.61 -16.26
N GLN A 157 34.97 5.31 -16.49
CA GLN A 157 34.17 4.27 -15.84
C GLN A 157 34.54 4.12 -14.35
N THR A 158 35.80 4.31 -13.95
CA THR A 158 36.23 4.21 -12.55
C THR A 158 35.64 5.35 -11.71
N SER A 159 35.59 6.57 -12.25
CA SER A 159 35.01 7.73 -11.55
C SER A 159 33.50 7.64 -11.37
N ALA A 160 32.78 7.08 -12.34
CA ALA A 160 31.31 6.88 -12.24
C ALA A 160 30.95 5.81 -11.20
N VAL A 161 31.77 4.75 -11.08
CA VAL A 161 31.58 3.69 -10.08
C VAL A 161 31.90 4.18 -8.66
N GLU A 162 32.97 4.99 -8.49
CA GLU A 162 33.32 5.59 -7.20
C GLU A 162 32.34 6.66 -6.76
N LEU A 163 31.84 7.49 -7.68
CA LEU A 163 30.78 8.47 -7.40
C LEU A 163 29.48 7.78 -7.00
N GLY A 164 29.11 6.70 -7.69
CA GLY A 164 27.96 5.86 -7.33
C GLY A 164 28.11 5.10 -6.01
N ALA A 165 29.36 4.81 -5.59
CA ALA A 165 29.62 4.18 -4.28
C ALA A 165 29.60 5.21 -3.13
N LEU A 166 30.08 6.43 -3.37
CA LEU A 166 30.01 7.55 -2.42
C LEU A 166 28.57 8.03 -2.23
N GLN A 167 27.79 8.14 -3.30
CA GLN A 167 26.36 8.46 -3.24
C GLN A 167 25.54 7.37 -2.53
N ARG A 168 25.93 6.09 -2.66
CA ARG A 168 25.31 4.96 -1.93
C ARG A 168 25.61 5.01 -0.42
N ARG A 169 26.81 5.39 -0.02
CA ARG A 169 27.20 5.54 1.40
C ARG A 169 26.50 6.73 2.05
N SER A 170 26.43 7.88 1.38
CA SER A 170 25.75 9.06 1.91
C SER A 170 24.25 8.84 2.07
N ALA A 171 23.55 8.29 1.06
CA ALA A 171 22.13 7.99 1.16
C ALA A 171 21.81 6.98 2.29
N GLN A 172 22.69 6.00 2.53
CA GLN A 172 22.50 4.97 3.55
C GLN A 172 22.77 5.49 4.98
N THR A 173 23.71 6.44 5.14
CA THR A 173 24.03 7.07 6.43
C THR A 173 22.99 8.13 6.80
N TYR A 174 22.48 8.90 5.84
CA TYR A 174 21.46 9.93 6.08
C TYR A 174 20.06 9.35 6.36
N ALA A 175 19.70 8.20 5.78
CA ALA A 175 18.41 7.57 6.02
C ALA A 175 18.19 7.09 7.47
N SER A 176 19.26 6.90 8.25
CA SER A 176 19.15 6.38 9.63
C SER A 176 18.92 7.45 10.70
N GLU A 177 19.04 8.74 10.38
CA GLU A 177 19.06 9.82 11.37
C GLU A 177 17.97 10.89 11.18
N THR A 178 17.16 10.81 10.12
CA THR A 178 16.09 11.78 9.88
C THR A 178 14.88 11.53 10.79
N GLU A 179 14.12 12.59 11.07
CA GLU A 179 12.90 12.48 11.87
C GLU A 179 11.86 11.57 11.19
N GLY A 180 11.77 11.64 9.85
CA GLY A 180 10.92 10.76 9.06
C GLY A 180 11.28 9.29 9.25
N SER A 181 12.58 8.93 9.23
CA SER A 181 13.01 7.53 9.40
C SER A 181 12.78 7.01 10.83
N LYS A 182 12.90 7.84 11.85
CA LYS A 182 12.54 7.50 13.23
C LYS A 182 11.04 7.23 13.35
N ARG A 183 10.22 8.06 12.71
CA ARG A 183 8.77 7.88 12.69
C ARG A 183 8.37 6.59 12.00
N VAL A 184 8.98 6.23 10.87
CA VAL A 184 8.77 4.95 10.19
C VAL A 184 9.08 3.79 11.13
N ALA A 185 10.23 3.79 11.81
CA ALA A 185 10.60 2.73 12.74
C ALA A 185 9.61 2.57 13.91
N GLN A 186 9.08 3.69 14.44
CA GLN A 186 8.04 3.67 15.47
C GLN A 186 6.74 3.05 14.95
N LEU A 187 6.32 3.41 13.74
CA LEU A 187 5.12 2.85 13.11
C LEU A 187 5.27 1.35 12.83
N GLU A 188 6.44 0.89 12.38
CA GLU A 188 6.73 -0.54 12.20
C GLU A 188 6.64 -1.32 13.52
N ALA A 189 7.20 -0.77 14.60
CA ALA A 189 7.06 -1.37 15.93
C ALA A 189 5.59 -1.43 16.37
N THR A 190 4.80 -0.40 16.04
CA THR A 190 3.36 -0.35 16.31
C THR A 190 2.61 -1.44 15.52
N VAL A 191 2.88 -1.59 14.22
CA VAL A 191 2.28 -2.68 13.40
C VAL A 191 2.53 -4.03 14.04
N LEU A 192 3.77 -4.31 14.42
CA LEU A 192 4.12 -5.61 15.01
C LEU A 192 3.51 -5.82 16.39
N SER A 193 3.33 -4.76 17.17
CA SER A 193 2.68 -4.87 18.49
C SER A 193 1.20 -5.26 18.36
N PHE A 194 0.55 -4.89 17.26
CA PHE A 194 -0.83 -5.27 16.96
C PHE A 194 -0.96 -6.69 16.39
N ARG A 195 0.13 -7.33 15.99
CA ARG A 195 0.11 -8.74 15.55
C ARG A 195 0.20 -9.64 16.79
N GLU A 196 -0.96 -10.06 17.31
CA GLU A 196 -1.09 -10.73 18.61
C GLU A 196 -0.39 -12.07 18.67
N THR A 197 -0.23 -12.79 17.53
CA THR A 197 0.39 -14.12 17.47
C THR A 197 1.76 -14.10 16.77
N SER A 198 2.56 -15.12 16.98
CA SER A 198 3.86 -15.27 16.30
C SER A 198 3.68 -15.47 14.80
N GLU A 199 2.65 -16.19 14.39
CA GLU A 199 2.35 -16.44 12.98
C GLU A 199 1.97 -15.14 12.25
N LEU A 200 1.14 -14.27 12.84
CA LEU A 200 0.79 -12.99 12.26
C LEU A 200 2.01 -12.04 12.16
N ARG A 201 2.89 -12.05 13.17
CA ARG A 201 4.15 -11.27 13.09
C ARG A 201 5.09 -11.81 12.02
N ASP A 202 5.18 -13.11 11.89
CA ASP A 202 5.98 -13.79 10.88
C ASP A 202 5.44 -13.56 9.47
N GLU A 203 4.12 -13.57 9.30
CA GLU A 203 3.47 -13.21 8.04
C GLU A 203 3.87 -11.80 7.61
N GLU A 204 3.69 -10.82 8.50
CA GLU A 204 4.00 -9.42 8.25
C GLU A 204 5.44 -9.23 7.76
N ARG A 205 6.42 -9.85 8.46
CA ARG A 205 7.84 -9.78 8.10
C ARG A 205 8.16 -10.50 6.80
N LYS A 206 7.69 -11.74 6.65
CA LYS A 206 8.02 -12.58 5.46
C LYS A 206 7.42 -11.98 4.19
N ARG A 207 6.21 -11.42 4.26
CA ARG A 207 5.57 -10.73 3.14
C ARG A 207 6.28 -9.43 2.80
N GLY A 208 6.70 -8.65 3.80
CA GLY A 208 7.51 -7.46 3.62
C GLY A 208 8.82 -7.78 2.89
N GLN A 209 9.58 -8.75 3.37
CA GLN A 209 10.82 -9.20 2.73
C GLN A 209 10.61 -9.72 1.29
N ALA A 210 9.52 -10.44 1.04
CA ALA A 210 9.18 -10.90 -0.29
C ALA A 210 8.88 -9.72 -1.23
N MET A 211 8.17 -8.71 -0.73
CA MET A 211 7.84 -7.51 -1.48
C MET A 211 9.09 -6.66 -1.79
N VAL A 212 10.01 -6.48 -0.83
CA VAL A 212 11.31 -5.81 -1.07
C VAL A 212 12.06 -6.50 -2.20
N ARG A 213 12.16 -7.84 -2.16
CA ARG A 213 12.83 -8.60 -3.24
C ARG A 213 12.17 -8.39 -4.59
N LEU A 214 10.83 -8.48 -4.64
CA LEU A 214 10.08 -8.28 -5.88
C LEU A 214 10.32 -6.89 -6.45
N VAL A 215 10.10 -5.85 -5.66
CA VAL A 215 10.19 -4.46 -6.11
C VAL A 215 11.62 -4.11 -6.55
N THR A 216 12.63 -4.59 -5.83
CA THR A 216 14.04 -4.40 -6.22
C THR A 216 14.38 -5.09 -7.54
N GLN A 217 13.78 -6.25 -7.84
CA GLN A 217 13.95 -6.93 -9.12
C GLN A 217 13.22 -6.22 -10.26
N LEU A 218 12.02 -5.68 -10.00
CA LEU A 218 11.24 -4.93 -11.01
C LEU A 218 11.90 -3.58 -11.33
N ASN A 219 12.45 -2.91 -10.34
CA ASN A 219 13.09 -1.62 -10.51
C ASN A 219 14.28 -1.48 -9.55
N SER A 220 15.49 -1.76 -10.04
CA SER A 220 16.74 -1.66 -9.27
C SER A 220 17.07 -0.24 -8.78
N LYS A 221 16.39 0.79 -9.29
CA LYS A 221 16.51 2.18 -8.83
C LYS A 221 15.76 2.41 -7.53
N ILE A 222 14.76 1.60 -7.19
CA ILE A 222 14.04 1.69 -5.92
C ILE A 222 14.91 1.13 -4.81
N LYS A 223 15.21 1.98 -3.83
CA LYS A 223 15.93 1.60 -2.62
C LYS A 223 15.04 1.98 -1.45
N PHE A 224 14.61 0.97 -0.72
CA PHE A 224 13.81 1.17 0.48
C PHE A 224 14.64 1.79 1.60
N ALA A 225 14.06 2.70 2.36
CA ALA A 225 14.70 3.36 3.51
C ALA A 225 15.07 2.34 4.61
N GLY A 226 14.34 1.23 4.69
CA GLY A 226 14.64 0.09 5.56
C GLY A 226 15.67 -0.90 5.00
N GLY A 227 15.90 -0.90 3.70
CA GLY A 227 16.74 -1.87 3.00
C GLY A 227 18.22 -1.72 3.26
N GLY A 228 18.72 -2.34 4.32
CA GLY A 228 20.13 -2.32 4.71
C GLY A 228 20.36 -2.25 6.22
N ARG A 229 19.33 -2.09 7.01
CA ARG A 229 19.41 -2.24 8.45
C ARG A 229 19.27 -3.73 8.75
N GLY A 230 20.35 -4.39 9.08
CA GLY A 230 20.44 -5.84 9.28
C GLY A 230 19.47 -6.46 10.28
N ASP A 231 18.72 -5.66 11.04
CA ASP A 231 17.70 -6.06 12.00
C ASP A 231 16.40 -5.24 11.88
N SER A 232 16.24 -4.39 10.86
CA SER A 232 15.05 -3.60 10.69
C SER A 232 13.91 -4.42 10.10
N CYS A 233 12.78 -4.29 10.70
CA CYS A 233 11.57 -5.01 10.38
C CYS A 233 10.96 -4.50 9.07
N ASP A 234 11.18 -5.21 7.98
CA ASP A 234 10.50 -4.97 6.72
C ASP A 234 9.03 -5.41 6.85
N CYS A 235 8.19 -4.59 7.52
CA CYS A 235 6.76 -4.83 7.59
C CYS A 235 6.12 -4.71 6.20
N GLN A 236 5.23 -5.62 5.85
CA GLN A 236 4.55 -5.61 4.56
C GLN A 236 3.79 -4.30 4.33
N LEU A 237 3.12 -3.78 5.37
CA LEU A 237 2.40 -2.51 5.29
C LEU A 237 3.34 -1.33 5.04
N SER A 238 4.50 -1.29 5.69
CA SER A 238 5.54 -0.27 5.51
C SER A 238 6.09 -0.30 4.09
N VAL A 239 6.56 -1.47 3.63
CA VAL A 239 7.16 -1.64 2.29
C VAL A 239 6.17 -1.33 1.18
N PHE A 240 4.91 -1.76 1.31
CA PHE A 240 3.86 -1.42 0.36
C PHE A 240 3.63 0.09 0.26
N THR A 241 3.58 0.76 1.41
CA THR A 241 3.34 2.20 1.45
C THR A 241 4.52 2.99 0.87
N GLU A 242 5.76 2.61 1.21
CA GLU A 242 6.96 3.22 0.63
C GLU A 242 6.99 3.06 -0.89
N TYR A 243 6.66 1.85 -1.40
CA TYR A 243 6.52 1.63 -2.83
C TYR A 243 5.51 2.59 -3.47
N CYS A 244 4.35 2.78 -2.85
CA CYS A 244 3.32 3.69 -3.35
C CYS A 244 3.82 5.14 -3.43
N VAL A 245 4.53 5.62 -2.40
CA VAL A 245 5.12 6.97 -2.41
C VAL A 245 6.16 7.12 -3.51
N VAL A 246 7.05 6.15 -3.67
CA VAL A 246 8.13 6.19 -4.69
C VAL A 246 7.56 6.18 -6.10
N GLU A 247 6.50 5.41 -6.35
CA GLU A 247 5.85 5.30 -7.66
C GLU A 247 4.81 6.42 -7.92
N GLY A 248 4.63 7.34 -6.98
CA GLY A 248 3.68 8.45 -7.11
C GLY A 248 2.20 8.00 -7.13
N ILE A 249 1.89 6.92 -6.45
CA ILE A 249 0.53 6.42 -6.27
C ILE A 249 -0.13 7.23 -5.15
N ASP A 250 -1.25 7.86 -5.44
CA ASP A 250 -2.02 8.63 -4.44
C ASP A 250 -2.42 7.76 -3.24
N VAL A 251 -2.38 8.35 -2.04
CA VAL A 251 -2.61 7.62 -0.79
C VAL A 251 -3.98 6.95 -0.71
N LEU A 252 -5.03 7.60 -1.21
CA LEU A 252 -6.37 7.01 -1.19
C LEU A 252 -6.46 5.82 -2.15
N GLN A 253 -5.86 5.93 -3.33
CA GLN A 253 -5.77 4.81 -4.27
C GLN A 253 -4.94 3.65 -3.71
N ALA A 254 -3.84 3.94 -3.02
CA ALA A 254 -3.03 2.94 -2.34
C ALA A 254 -3.83 2.22 -1.24
N MET A 255 -4.60 2.96 -0.42
CA MET A 255 -5.47 2.38 0.62
C MET A 255 -6.57 1.49 0.02
N HIS A 256 -7.22 1.92 -1.06
CA HIS A 256 -8.21 1.09 -1.76
C HIS A 256 -7.57 -0.18 -2.33
N GLY A 257 -6.42 -0.07 -2.99
CA GLY A 257 -5.69 -1.20 -3.55
C GLY A 257 -5.26 -2.21 -2.48
N TYR A 258 -4.74 -1.73 -1.35
CA TYR A 258 -4.36 -2.56 -0.21
C TYR A 258 -5.55 -3.32 0.37
N ALA A 259 -6.64 -2.61 0.66
CA ALA A 259 -7.86 -3.21 1.22
C ALA A 259 -8.49 -4.23 0.26
N PHE A 260 -8.51 -3.94 -1.04
CA PHE A 260 -9.00 -4.88 -2.05
C PHE A 260 -8.14 -6.14 -2.13
N ALA A 261 -6.80 -6.01 -2.15
CA ALA A 261 -5.89 -7.15 -2.18
C ALA A 261 -6.03 -8.04 -0.93
N TRP A 262 -6.21 -7.43 0.25
CA TRP A 262 -6.49 -8.16 1.47
C TRP A 262 -7.82 -8.92 1.37
N LEU A 263 -8.89 -8.24 0.96
CA LEU A 263 -10.22 -8.83 0.81
C LEU A 263 -10.21 -9.99 -0.19
N GLU A 264 -9.58 -9.81 -1.36
CA GLU A 264 -9.43 -10.85 -2.37
C GLU A 264 -8.70 -12.08 -1.81
N ASN A 265 -7.63 -11.85 -1.04
CA ASN A 265 -6.87 -12.94 -0.40
C ASN A 265 -7.74 -13.74 0.59
N GLN A 266 -8.54 -13.06 1.42
CA GLN A 266 -9.47 -13.72 2.34
C GLN A 266 -10.52 -14.54 1.59
N VAL A 267 -11.09 -14.00 0.51
CA VAL A 267 -12.07 -14.72 -0.30
C VAL A 267 -11.45 -15.94 -0.97
N MET A 268 -10.22 -15.83 -1.48
CA MET A 268 -9.52 -16.98 -2.09
C MET A 268 -9.17 -18.06 -1.06
N ALA A 269 -8.84 -17.68 0.18
CA ALA A 269 -8.68 -18.63 1.29
C ALA A 269 -10.03 -19.30 1.62
N GLY A 270 -11.11 -18.52 1.71
CA GLY A 270 -12.45 -19.03 1.96
C GLY A 270 -12.94 -20.03 0.91
N ILE A 271 -12.68 -19.80 -0.37
CA ILE A 271 -13.03 -20.74 -1.45
C ILE A 271 -12.34 -22.11 -1.26
N LYS A 272 -11.13 -22.13 -0.67
CA LYS A 272 -10.39 -23.38 -0.43
C LYS A 272 -10.83 -24.10 0.83
N LEU A 273 -11.25 -23.37 1.85
CA LEU A 273 -11.53 -23.89 3.20
C LEU A 273 -13.02 -24.19 3.43
N VAL A 274 -13.88 -23.29 2.98
CA VAL A 274 -15.32 -23.43 3.09
C VAL A 274 -15.84 -24.05 1.79
N PRO A 275 -16.86 -24.92 1.79
CA PRO A 275 -17.40 -25.51 0.56
C PRO A 275 -18.14 -24.46 -0.29
N LEU A 276 -17.44 -23.39 -0.63
CA LEU A 276 -17.93 -22.31 -1.48
C LEU A 276 -17.52 -22.60 -2.94
N GLY A 277 -18.47 -22.48 -3.86
CA GLY A 277 -18.13 -22.46 -5.28
C GLY A 277 -17.41 -21.16 -5.65
N GLN A 278 -16.63 -21.18 -6.73
CA GLN A 278 -15.90 -19.98 -7.24
C GLN A 278 -16.83 -18.77 -7.42
N THR A 279 -18.00 -18.98 -8.01
CA THR A 279 -19.01 -17.93 -8.23
C THR A 279 -19.50 -17.32 -6.91
N SER A 280 -19.75 -18.15 -5.89
CA SER A 280 -20.18 -17.68 -4.57
C SER A 280 -19.10 -16.84 -3.89
N GLY A 281 -17.84 -17.25 -4.00
CA GLY A 281 -16.71 -16.45 -3.52
C GLY A 281 -16.63 -15.09 -4.22
N GLN A 282 -16.77 -15.04 -5.55
CA GLN A 282 -16.80 -13.79 -6.30
C GLN A 282 -17.98 -12.89 -5.93
N GLN A 283 -19.12 -13.46 -5.59
CA GLN A 283 -20.28 -12.69 -5.09
C GLN A 283 -19.99 -12.05 -3.71
N VAL A 284 -19.29 -12.77 -2.82
CA VAL A 284 -18.85 -12.20 -1.53
C VAL A 284 -17.86 -11.06 -1.76
N LEU A 285 -16.84 -11.26 -2.62
CA LEU A 285 -15.88 -10.23 -3.00
C LEU A 285 -16.59 -8.98 -3.52
N TYR A 286 -17.51 -9.13 -4.45
CA TYR A 286 -18.27 -8.02 -5.03
C TYR A 286 -19.03 -7.22 -3.98
N ARG A 287 -19.78 -7.89 -3.10
CA ARG A 287 -20.56 -7.22 -2.03
C ARG A 287 -19.69 -6.52 -0.99
N LEU A 288 -18.59 -7.16 -0.57
CA LEU A 288 -17.71 -6.58 0.44
C LEU A 288 -16.81 -5.48 -0.12
N ALA A 289 -16.45 -5.53 -1.41
CA ALA A 289 -15.71 -4.46 -2.07
C ALA A 289 -16.44 -3.10 -2.00
N GLU A 290 -17.78 -3.09 -2.02
CA GLU A 290 -18.60 -1.89 -1.83
C GLU A 290 -18.38 -1.20 -0.46
N LYS A 291 -17.83 -1.92 0.53
CA LYS A 291 -17.56 -1.38 1.87
C LYS A 291 -16.18 -0.73 1.98
N ILE A 292 -15.28 -0.99 1.03
CA ILE A 292 -13.89 -0.50 1.09
C ILE A 292 -13.85 1.03 1.12
N ASP A 293 -14.65 1.70 0.30
CA ASP A 293 -14.68 3.16 0.27
C ASP A 293 -15.01 3.75 1.65
N GLN A 294 -16.04 3.21 2.31
CA GLN A 294 -16.40 3.64 3.67
C GLN A 294 -15.27 3.35 4.69
N CYS A 295 -14.56 2.21 4.55
CA CYS A 295 -13.43 1.89 5.41
C CYS A 295 -12.28 2.89 5.22
N VAL A 296 -12.00 3.28 3.98
CA VAL A 296 -10.98 4.30 3.66
C VAL A 296 -11.36 5.67 4.21
N VAL A 297 -12.63 6.06 4.08
CA VAL A 297 -13.15 7.33 4.66
C VAL A 297 -13.03 7.30 6.19
N ASN A 298 -13.46 6.23 6.84
CA ASN A 298 -13.36 6.08 8.29
C ASN A 298 -11.90 6.17 8.77
N ALA A 299 -10.99 5.48 8.08
CA ALA A 299 -9.58 5.43 8.43
C ALA A 299 -8.90 6.83 8.43
N GLN A 300 -9.37 7.75 7.59
CA GLN A 300 -8.86 9.13 7.55
C GLN A 300 -9.23 9.94 8.80
N SER A 301 -10.31 9.60 9.47
CA SER A 301 -10.81 10.29 10.66
C SER A 301 -10.28 9.72 11.99
N VAL A 302 -9.60 8.58 11.96
CA VAL A 302 -9.02 7.95 13.17
C VAL A 302 -7.84 8.79 13.67
N SER A 303 -7.89 9.24 14.91
CA SER A 303 -6.76 9.96 15.54
C SER A 303 -5.61 9.01 15.87
N ASP A 304 -4.40 9.54 16.15
CA ASP A 304 -3.24 8.71 16.49
C ASP A 304 -3.48 7.88 17.77
N ASP A 305 -4.20 8.44 18.74
CA ASP A 305 -4.50 7.79 20.02
C ASP A 305 -5.61 6.72 19.90
N ASP A 306 -6.43 6.80 18.84
CA ASP A 306 -7.55 5.88 18.61
C ASP A 306 -7.18 4.76 17.61
N ILE A 307 -5.93 4.75 17.09
CA ILE A 307 -5.50 3.67 16.19
C ILE A 307 -5.40 2.37 16.96
N GLY A 308 -6.22 1.43 16.59
CA GLY A 308 -6.21 0.08 17.14
C GLY A 308 -7.57 -0.58 17.01
N TYR A 309 -7.53 -1.89 16.98
CA TYR A 309 -8.73 -2.72 16.97
C TYR A 309 -8.38 -4.09 17.57
N SER A 310 -9.23 -4.60 18.42
CA SER A 310 -9.08 -5.96 18.93
C SER A 310 -10.24 -6.82 18.45
N SER A 311 -9.91 -7.92 17.78
CA SER A 311 -10.85 -8.98 17.46
C SER A 311 -10.49 -10.22 18.28
N PRO A 312 -11.15 -10.45 19.44
CA PRO A 312 -10.89 -11.63 20.23
C PRO A 312 -11.05 -12.93 19.45
N ALA A 313 -12.00 -12.98 18.51
CA ALA A 313 -12.22 -14.13 17.65
C ALA A 313 -11.02 -14.40 16.74
N LEU A 314 -10.46 -13.36 16.11
CA LEU A 314 -9.27 -13.47 15.27
C LEU A 314 -8.05 -13.90 16.10
N ALA A 315 -7.82 -13.26 17.25
CA ALA A 315 -6.72 -13.56 18.15
C ALA A 315 -6.76 -15.02 18.62
N MET A 316 -7.94 -15.50 19.02
CA MET A 316 -8.15 -16.90 19.42
C MET A 316 -7.91 -17.86 18.26
N ALA A 317 -8.51 -17.59 17.09
CA ALA A 317 -8.38 -18.45 15.92
C ALA A 317 -6.91 -18.54 15.46
N SER A 318 -6.22 -17.40 15.39
CA SER A 318 -4.80 -17.37 15.01
C SER A 318 -3.90 -18.05 16.04
N SER A 319 -4.16 -17.85 17.34
CA SER A 319 -3.38 -18.52 18.41
C SER A 319 -3.57 -20.04 18.41
N GLN A 320 -4.78 -20.52 18.17
CA GLN A 320 -5.06 -21.96 18.10
C GLN A 320 -4.51 -22.58 16.82
N HIS A 321 -4.47 -21.82 15.73
CA HIS A 321 -3.84 -22.27 14.48
C HIS A 321 -2.36 -22.58 14.64
N GLU A 322 -1.62 -21.89 15.52
CA GLU A 322 -0.20 -22.17 15.80
C GLU A 322 0.06 -23.64 16.22
N THR A 323 -0.91 -24.26 16.87
CA THR A 323 -0.81 -25.65 17.39
C THR A 323 -1.63 -26.65 16.56
N GLN A 324 -2.29 -26.22 15.49
CA GLN A 324 -3.11 -27.09 14.64
C GLN A 324 -2.25 -28.16 13.96
N TYR A 325 -2.67 -29.42 14.06
CA TYR A 325 -1.88 -30.57 13.59
C TYR A 325 -1.79 -30.64 12.06
N SER A 326 -2.91 -30.42 11.38
CA SER A 326 -2.97 -30.44 9.91
C SER A 326 -3.28 -29.02 9.40
N ARG A 327 -2.41 -28.48 8.57
CA ARG A 327 -2.53 -27.11 8.10
C ARG A 327 -2.34 -27.00 6.58
N LEU A 328 -3.23 -26.30 5.93
CA LEU A 328 -3.14 -25.91 4.52
C LEU A 328 -2.42 -24.56 4.38
N PHE A 329 -2.59 -23.68 5.35
CA PHE A 329 -2.03 -22.34 5.39
C PHE A 329 -0.91 -22.23 6.44
N ARG A 330 -0.17 -21.12 6.40
CA ARG A 330 0.94 -20.83 7.32
C ARG A 330 0.51 -20.01 8.54
N SER A 331 -0.64 -19.31 8.43
CA SER A 331 -1.29 -18.59 9.55
C SER A 331 -2.79 -18.57 9.38
#